data_125791f53fc79e53c1be19d582b11446
#
_entry.id   125791f53fc79e53c1be19d582b11446
#
_cell.length_a   1.000
_cell.length_b   1.000
_cell.length_c   1.000
_cell.angle_alpha   90.00
_cell.angle_beta   90.00
_cell.angle_gamma   90.00
#
_symmetry.space_group_name_H-M   'P 1'
#
loop_
_entity.id
_entity.type
_entity.pdbx_description
1 polymer ?
#
loop_
_entity_poly.entity_id
_entity_poly.type
_entity_poly.pdbx_seq_one_letter_code
_entity_poly.pdbx_strand_id
1 'polypeptide(L)'
;MSRISFNKCVIQEVIRMNEEKTIKELQAEVHAYISQFKEGYFSPLAMMARLTEELGELAREVNHFYGEKPKKTTEDEKTIEEELGDLLFVLTCFANSLNIDMEQAHNRVMTKFNTRDKDRWTRIENKEE
;
A
#
# COMPACT_ATOMS: atom_id res chain seq x y z
N MET A 1 6.88 -3.92 -38.57
CA MET A 1 7.88 -3.72 -37.50
C MET A 1 7.27 -3.37 -36.12
N SER A 2 6.01 -3.02 -36.04
CA SER A 2 5.40 -2.53 -34.78
C SER A 2 4.83 -3.60 -33.82
N ARG A 3 4.35 -4.75 -34.32
CA ARG A 3 3.71 -5.78 -33.48
C ARG A 3 4.63 -6.54 -32.53
N ILE A 4 5.90 -6.78 -32.92
CA ILE A 4 6.84 -7.56 -32.08
C ILE A 4 7.42 -6.71 -30.97
N SER A 5 7.61 -5.40 -31.21
CA SER A 5 8.12 -4.45 -30.19
C SER A 5 7.06 -4.18 -29.12
N PHE A 6 5.80 -4.06 -29.51
CA PHE A 6 4.68 -3.83 -28.60
C PHE A 6 4.45 -5.02 -27.64
N ASN A 7 4.49 -6.24 -28.15
CA ASN A 7 4.35 -7.44 -27.32
C ASN A 7 5.49 -7.65 -26.33
N LYS A 8 6.73 -7.30 -26.70
CA LYS A 8 7.87 -7.38 -25.76
C LYS A 8 7.75 -6.37 -24.62
N CYS A 9 7.31 -5.16 -24.91
CA CYS A 9 7.10 -4.13 -23.90
C CYS A 9 6.00 -4.52 -22.90
N VAL A 10 4.86 -5.00 -23.41
CA VAL A 10 3.73 -5.46 -22.59
C VAL A 10 4.12 -6.69 -21.75
N ILE A 11 4.85 -7.64 -22.32
CA ILE A 11 5.33 -8.83 -21.58
C ILE A 11 6.32 -8.41 -20.49
N GLN A 12 7.22 -7.48 -20.75
CA GLN A 12 8.13 -6.96 -19.72
C GLN A 12 7.40 -6.19 -18.62
N GLU A 13 6.38 -5.42 -18.94
CA GLU A 13 5.54 -4.75 -17.94
C GLU A 13 4.79 -5.77 -17.06
N VAL A 14 4.19 -6.79 -17.66
CA VAL A 14 3.49 -7.87 -16.91
C VAL A 14 4.46 -8.65 -16.03
N ILE A 15 5.67 -8.97 -16.51
CA ILE A 15 6.72 -9.61 -15.71
C ILE A 15 7.13 -8.71 -14.54
N ARG A 16 7.27 -7.41 -14.79
CA ARG A 16 7.62 -6.40 -13.77
C ARG A 16 6.55 -6.26 -12.69
N MET A 17 5.28 -6.41 -13.05
CA MET A 17 4.16 -6.38 -12.10
C MET A 17 4.14 -7.57 -11.14
N ASN A 18 4.76 -8.70 -11.51
CA ASN A 18 4.82 -9.93 -10.73
C ASN A 18 6.15 -10.15 -10.01
N GLU A 19 7.12 -9.24 -10.13
CA GLU A 19 8.39 -9.32 -9.41
C GLU A 19 8.24 -8.90 -7.95
N GLU A 20 8.98 -9.56 -7.06
CA GLU A 20 9.13 -9.13 -5.67
C GLU A 20 9.76 -7.74 -5.62
N LYS A 21 9.19 -6.86 -4.79
CA LYS A 21 9.65 -5.48 -4.66
C LYS A 21 10.01 -5.16 -3.22
N THR A 22 11.10 -4.45 -3.04
CA THR A 22 11.42 -3.79 -1.78
C THR A 22 10.49 -2.58 -1.58
N ILE A 23 10.39 -2.07 -0.35
CA ILE A 23 9.63 -0.83 -0.07
C ILE A 23 10.17 0.33 -0.90
N LYS A 24 11.49 0.40 -1.06
CA LYS A 24 12.15 1.44 -1.86
C LYS A 24 11.75 1.38 -3.34
N GLU A 25 11.71 0.18 -3.91
CA GLU A 25 11.26 -0.04 -5.29
C GLU A 25 9.78 0.29 -5.46
N LEU A 26 8.94 -0.04 -4.48
CA LEU A 26 7.53 0.33 -4.47
C LEU A 26 7.36 1.85 -4.47
N GLN A 27 8.10 2.58 -3.64
CA GLN A 27 8.08 4.05 -3.64
C GLN A 27 8.52 4.63 -4.98
N ALA A 28 9.56 4.06 -5.60
CA ALA A 28 10.06 4.49 -6.91
C ALA A 28 9.04 4.22 -8.03
N GLU A 29 8.36 3.09 -8.01
CA GLU A 29 7.32 2.73 -8.97
C GLU A 29 6.12 3.69 -8.90
N VAL A 30 5.64 3.99 -7.70
CA VAL A 30 4.57 4.96 -7.48
C VAL A 30 4.98 6.36 -7.94
N HIS A 31 6.22 6.76 -7.64
CA HIS A 31 6.75 8.05 -8.09
C HIS A 31 6.80 8.14 -9.62
N ALA A 32 7.27 7.10 -10.30
CA ALA A 32 7.30 7.04 -11.75
C ALA A 32 5.89 7.12 -12.35
N TYR A 33 4.92 6.47 -11.73
CA TYR A 33 3.52 6.53 -12.15
C TYR A 33 2.94 7.94 -12.03
N ILE A 34 3.08 8.58 -10.88
CA ILE A 34 2.54 9.93 -10.62
C ILE A 34 3.24 10.97 -11.49
N SER A 35 4.53 10.81 -11.77
CA SER A 35 5.33 11.76 -12.57
C SER A 35 4.91 11.84 -14.03
N GLN A 36 4.08 10.95 -14.52
CA GLN A 36 3.50 11.01 -15.87
C GLN A 36 2.42 12.07 -16.00
N PHE A 37 1.85 12.53 -14.89
CA PHE A 37 0.67 13.39 -14.86
C PHE A 37 1.06 14.81 -14.43
N LYS A 38 0.44 15.79 -15.07
CA LYS A 38 0.68 17.21 -14.80
C LYS A 38 0.31 17.63 -13.39
N GLU A 39 -0.72 17.01 -12.84
CA GLU A 39 -1.24 17.29 -11.49
C GLU A 39 -0.23 16.92 -10.40
N GLY A 40 0.57 15.87 -10.59
CA GLY A 40 1.55 15.40 -9.62
C GLY A 40 0.92 14.96 -8.29
N TYR A 41 1.66 15.08 -7.20
CA TYR A 41 1.14 14.78 -5.87
C TYR A 41 0.21 15.90 -5.36
N PHE A 42 -0.85 15.50 -4.71
CA PHE A 42 -1.72 16.43 -4.01
C PHE A 42 -1.03 17.04 -2.77
N SER A 43 -1.59 18.12 -2.26
CA SER A 43 -1.12 18.74 -1.02
C SER A 43 -1.21 17.77 0.17
N PRO A 44 -0.42 17.96 1.25
CA PRO A 44 -0.47 17.08 2.43
C PRO A 44 -1.87 16.93 3.02
N LEU A 45 -2.66 18.00 3.12
CA LEU A 45 -4.03 17.92 3.63
C LEU A 45 -4.95 17.12 2.70
N ALA A 46 -4.83 17.30 1.39
CA ALA A 46 -5.58 16.53 0.41
C ALA A 46 -5.20 15.04 0.45
N MET A 47 -3.92 14.73 0.64
CA MET A 47 -3.46 13.34 0.81
C MET A 47 -3.98 12.70 2.10
N MET A 48 -4.08 13.45 3.20
CA MET A 48 -4.72 12.98 4.43
C MET A 48 -6.20 12.68 4.23
N ALA A 49 -6.91 13.54 3.51
CA ALA A 49 -8.31 13.29 3.16
C ALA A 49 -8.45 12.01 2.32
N ARG A 50 -7.58 11.81 1.32
CA ARG A 50 -7.55 10.59 0.51
C ARG A 50 -7.27 9.33 1.36
N LEU A 51 -6.30 9.38 2.27
CA LEU A 51 -6.05 8.27 3.19
C LEU A 51 -7.27 7.91 4.03
N THR A 52 -7.98 8.91 4.51
CA THR A 52 -9.21 8.72 5.29
C THR A 52 -10.32 8.09 4.44
N GLU A 53 -10.47 8.51 3.19
CA GLU A 53 -11.43 7.91 2.25
C GLU A 53 -11.12 6.43 1.99
N GLU A 54 -9.86 6.10 1.67
CA GLU A 54 -9.45 4.72 1.39
C GLU A 54 -9.59 3.83 2.64
N LEU A 55 -9.28 4.36 3.81
CA LEU A 55 -9.51 3.65 5.07
C LEU A 55 -11.00 3.39 5.31
N GLY A 56 -11.85 4.36 4.98
CA GLY A 56 -13.29 4.21 5.05
C GLY A 56 -13.84 3.17 4.08
N GLU A 57 -13.31 3.09 2.87
CA GLU A 57 -13.66 2.08 1.87
C GLU A 57 -13.23 0.68 2.33
N LEU A 58 -12.02 0.56 2.89
CA LEU A 58 -11.57 -0.70 3.51
C LEU A 58 -12.49 -1.11 4.66
N ALA A 59 -12.83 -0.19 5.55
CA ALA A 59 -13.75 -0.45 6.66
C ALA A 59 -15.12 -0.91 6.16
N ARG A 60 -15.62 -0.34 5.07
CA ARG A 60 -16.87 -0.75 4.45
C ARG A 60 -16.82 -2.20 3.94
N GLU A 61 -15.77 -2.58 3.22
CA GLU A 61 -15.61 -3.94 2.71
C GLU A 61 -15.44 -4.97 3.85
N VAL A 62 -14.68 -4.63 4.89
CA VAL A 62 -14.56 -5.48 6.08
C VAL A 62 -15.92 -5.67 6.76
N ASN A 63 -16.73 -4.60 6.86
CA ASN A 63 -18.06 -4.67 7.45
C ASN A 63 -19.05 -5.48 6.58
N HIS A 64 -18.94 -5.40 5.26
CA HIS A 64 -19.74 -6.24 4.36
C HIS A 64 -19.39 -7.72 4.47
N PHE A 65 -18.13 -8.05 4.64
CA PHE A 65 -17.66 -9.44 4.64
C PHE A 65 -17.80 -10.10 6.02
N TYR A 66 -17.45 -9.39 7.08
CA TYR A 66 -17.42 -9.93 8.46
C TYR A 66 -18.51 -9.38 9.37
N GLY A 67 -19.13 -8.27 9.02
CA GLY A 67 -20.13 -7.59 9.82
C GLY A 67 -21.58 -7.99 9.48
N GLU A 68 -22.50 -7.21 9.98
CA GLU A 68 -23.95 -7.43 9.83
C GLU A 68 -24.58 -6.65 8.67
N LYS A 69 -23.81 -5.77 8.02
CA LYS A 69 -24.30 -4.94 6.92
C LYS A 69 -24.12 -5.63 5.58
N PRO A 70 -25.19 -6.12 4.92
CA PRO A 70 -25.08 -6.74 3.62
C PRO A 70 -24.77 -5.68 2.55
N LYS A 71 -24.01 -6.08 1.53
CA LYS A 71 -23.73 -5.25 0.36
C LYS A 71 -24.99 -5.08 -0.48
N LYS A 72 -25.25 -3.86 -0.94
CA LYS A 72 -26.35 -3.59 -1.87
C LYS A 72 -26.02 -4.14 -3.25
N THR A 73 -27.03 -4.57 -3.99
CA THR A 73 -26.88 -5.08 -5.36
C THR A 73 -26.36 -4.03 -6.35
N THR A 74 -26.47 -2.76 -6.01
CA THR A 74 -25.99 -1.61 -6.81
C THR A 74 -24.55 -1.19 -6.48
N GLU A 75 -23.94 -1.77 -5.46
CA GLU A 75 -22.55 -1.47 -5.07
C GLU A 75 -21.59 -2.35 -5.88
N ASP A 76 -20.46 -1.75 -6.30
CA ASP A 76 -19.41 -2.48 -6.99
C ASP A 76 -18.82 -3.57 -6.11
N GLU A 77 -18.51 -4.71 -6.71
CA GLU A 77 -17.77 -5.76 -6.03
C GLU A 77 -16.29 -5.38 -5.94
N LYS A 78 -15.91 -4.89 -4.77
CA LYS A 78 -14.52 -4.73 -4.40
C LYS A 78 -14.14 -5.71 -3.31
N THR A 79 -12.88 -6.08 -3.25
CA THR A 79 -12.35 -6.99 -2.25
C THR A 79 -11.57 -6.22 -1.18
N ILE A 80 -11.42 -6.83 -0.01
CA ILE A 80 -10.55 -6.30 1.06
C ILE A 80 -9.12 -6.14 0.53
N GLU A 81 -8.65 -7.06 -0.30
CA GLU A 81 -7.33 -7.01 -0.95
C GLU A 81 -7.16 -5.76 -1.82
N GLU A 82 -8.15 -5.44 -2.65
CA GLU A 82 -8.12 -4.24 -3.49
C GLU A 82 -8.10 -2.96 -2.66
N GLU A 83 -8.92 -2.88 -1.62
CA GLU A 83 -8.95 -1.71 -0.73
C GLU A 83 -7.65 -1.55 0.08
N LEU A 84 -7.02 -2.66 0.48
CA LEU A 84 -5.68 -2.61 1.09
C LEU A 84 -4.63 -2.11 0.09
N GLY A 85 -4.71 -2.52 -1.17
CA GLY A 85 -3.85 -2.03 -2.25
C GLY A 85 -4.03 -0.54 -2.48
N ASP A 86 -5.26 -0.05 -2.53
CA ASP A 86 -5.58 1.38 -2.70
C ASP A 86 -5.05 2.20 -1.52
N LEU A 87 -5.23 1.72 -0.30
CA LEU A 87 -4.70 2.35 0.90
C LEU A 87 -3.16 2.42 0.89
N LEU A 88 -2.49 1.33 0.52
CA LEU A 88 -1.04 1.28 0.38
C LEU A 88 -0.53 2.27 -0.67
N PHE A 89 -1.21 2.36 -1.82
CA PHE A 89 -0.87 3.30 -2.88
C PHE A 89 -0.94 4.76 -2.38
N VAL A 90 -2.02 5.15 -1.75
CA VAL A 90 -2.20 6.52 -1.25
C VAL A 90 -1.20 6.83 -0.13
N LEU A 91 -0.94 5.87 0.76
CA LEU A 91 0.09 6.01 1.81
C LEU A 91 1.49 6.22 1.20
N THR A 92 1.80 5.49 0.15
CA THR A 92 3.08 5.63 -0.58
C THR A 92 3.18 6.98 -1.28
N CYS A 93 2.12 7.45 -1.92
CA CYS A 93 2.05 8.80 -2.49
C CYS A 93 2.30 9.87 -1.42
N PHE A 94 1.68 9.73 -0.25
CA PHE A 94 1.87 10.65 0.87
C PHE A 94 3.33 10.71 1.33
N ALA A 95 3.96 9.56 1.53
CA ALA A 95 5.37 9.47 1.90
C ALA A 95 6.27 10.10 0.82
N ASN A 96 6.04 9.78 -0.45
CA ASN A 96 6.81 10.35 -1.56
C ASN A 96 6.68 11.87 -1.65
N SER A 97 5.48 12.41 -1.46
CA SER A 97 5.22 13.85 -1.52
C SER A 97 5.97 14.64 -0.44
N LEU A 98 6.28 14.00 0.68
CA LEU A 98 7.03 14.57 1.80
C LEU A 98 8.50 14.15 1.83
N ASN A 99 8.99 13.45 0.80
CA ASN A 99 10.33 12.87 0.74
C ASN A 99 10.67 11.98 1.95
N ILE A 100 9.70 11.20 2.41
CA ILE A 100 9.88 10.25 3.52
C ILE A 100 10.28 8.90 2.95
N ASP A 101 11.38 8.35 3.44
CA ASP A 101 11.81 6.97 3.21
C ASP A 101 11.01 6.03 4.14
N MET A 102 10.09 5.26 3.55
CA MET A 102 9.21 4.36 4.29
C MET A 102 9.97 3.20 4.92
N GLU A 103 11.06 2.73 4.31
CA GLU A 103 11.92 1.69 4.87
C GLU A 103 12.58 2.16 6.17
N GLN A 104 13.14 3.36 6.17
CA GLN A 104 13.73 3.96 7.37
C GLN A 104 12.66 4.23 8.44
N ALA A 105 11.49 4.72 8.05
CA ALA A 105 10.38 4.93 8.99
C ALA A 105 9.98 3.61 9.66
N HIS A 106 9.85 2.54 8.89
CA HIS A 106 9.58 1.19 9.40
C HIS A 106 10.68 0.70 10.35
N ASN A 107 11.94 0.83 9.96
CA ASN A 107 13.07 0.40 10.76
C ASN A 107 13.14 1.13 12.12
N ARG A 108 12.81 2.41 12.14
CA ARG A 108 12.73 3.19 13.39
C ARG A 108 11.63 2.68 14.32
N VAL A 109 10.48 2.33 13.78
CA VAL A 109 9.37 1.74 14.54
C VAL A 109 9.76 0.38 15.10
N MET A 110 10.39 -0.49 14.31
CA MET A 110 10.85 -1.80 14.76
C MET A 110 11.95 -1.68 15.83
N THR A 111 12.88 -0.76 15.67
CA THR A 111 13.90 -0.46 16.70
C THR A 111 13.24 -0.03 18.02
N LYS A 112 12.25 0.85 17.96
CA LYS A 112 11.48 1.30 19.12
C LYS A 112 10.80 0.13 19.84
N PHE A 113 10.13 -0.77 19.11
CA PHE A 113 9.47 -1.93 19.69
C PHE A 113 10.47 -2.92 20.31
N ASN A 114 11.59 -3.17 19.65
CA ASN A 114 12.62 -4.11 20.11
C ASN A 114 13.50 -3.55 21.26
N THR A 115 13.42 -2.27 21.55
CA THR A 115 14.18 -1.63 22.66
C THR A 115 13.26 -1.15 23.77
N ARG A 116 12.51 -0.08 23.53
CA ARG A 116 11.64 0.54 24.53
C ARG A 116 10.50 -0.37 24.99
N ASP A 117 9.88 -1.06 24.05
CA ASP A 117 8.67 -1.86 24.28
C ASP A 117 8.95 -3.38 24.31
N LYS A 118 10.22 -3.78 24.44
CA LYS A 118 10.66 -5.18 24.36
C LYS A 118 9.99 -6.13 25.35
N ASP A 119 9.61 -5.62 26.51
CA ASP A 119 9.00 -6.37 27.60
C ASP A 119 7.50 -6.06 27.79
N ARG A 120 6.89 -5.35 26.84
CA ARG A 120 5.48 -4.97 26.90
C ARG A 120 4.53 -6.15 26.79
N TRP A 121 4.90 -7.16 26.01
CA TRP A 121 4.09 -8.34 25.74
C TRP A 121 4.74 -9.58 26.34
N THR A 122 3.93 -10.58 26.68
CA THR A 122 4.42 -11.86 27.20
C THR A 122 5.08 -12.67 26.09
N ARG A 123 6.35 -13.03 26.29
CA ARG A 123 7.08 -13.86 25.33
C ARG A 123 6.60 -15.30 25.38
N ILE A 124 6.62 -15.96 24.23
CA ILE A 124 6.43 -17.39 24.16
C ILE A 124 7.69 -18.04 24.77
N GLU A 125 7.48 -18.91 25.78
CA GLU A 125 8.56 -19.71 26.34
C GLU A 125 9.02 -20.73 25.30
N ASN A 126 10.34 -20.72 24.99
CA ASN A 126 10.93 -21.79 24.20
C ASN A 126 10.85 -23.07 25.04
N LYS A 127 10.04 -24.04 24.64
CA LYS A 127 10.18 -25.40 25.16
C LYS A 127 11.51 -25.90 24.64
N GLU A 128 12.50 -26.02 25.52
CA GLU A 128 13.70 -26.79 25.25
C GLU A 128 13.25 -28.24 24.98
N GLU A 129 13.50 -28.74 23.76
CA GLU A 129 13.40 -30.15 23.43
C GLU A 129 14.59 -30.91 23.98
#